data_dc2a361a0c956b86811ec655d83417c7
#
_entry.id   dc2a361a0c956b86811ec655d83417c7
#
_cell.length_a   1.000
_cell.length_b   1.000
_cell.length_c   1.000
_cell.angle_alpha   90.00
_cell.angle_beta   90.00
_cell.angle_gamma   90.00
#
_symmetry.space_group_name_H-M   'P 1'
#
loop_
_entity.id
_entity.type
_entity.pdbx_description
1 polymer ?
#
loop_
_entity_poly.entity_id
_entity_poly.type
_entity_poly.pdbx_seq_one_letter_code
_entity_poly.pdbx_strand_id
1 'polypeptide(L)'
;MTAIGDTAPSFTLPDTEGLDHSLETPAVVVFTCNHCPYALAWHDRLAAAARDYPDFHFYAINPNDAERYPRDSLEAMRERVEREGDWPMPYLRDESQDVARVFGAMTTPDVFVIDADGRLRYRGAPDPDHQDPSLDAEWLRDALNCLRAAEDVARPETDPIGCSIKWKQ
;
A
#
# COMPACT_ATOMS: atom_id res chain seq x y z
N MET A 1 5.01 -12.71 10.01
CA MET A 1 3.81 -12.30 9.27
C MET A 1 2.81 -11.69 10.24
N THR A 2 2.27 -10.55 9.90
CA THR A 2 1.37 -9.79 10.77
C THR A 2 -0.08 -10.26 10.56
N ALA A 3 -0.79 -10.56 11.64
CA ALA A 3 -2.20 -10.98 11.60
C ALA A 3 -3.11 -9.83 12.04
N ILE A 4 -4.39 -9.93 11.67
CA ILE A 4 -5.42 -8.98 12.12
C ILE A 4 -5.41 -8.91 13.65
N GLY A 5 -5.36 -7.71 14.18
CA GLY A 5 -5.30 -7.43 15.62
C GLY A 5 -3.91 -7.34 16.21
N ASP A 6 -2.89 -7.80 15.49
CA ASP A 6 -1.50 -7.67 15.93
C ASP A 6 -1.03 -6.21 15.85
N THR A 7 -0.04 -5.87 16.66
CA THR A 7 0.69 -4.62 16.48
C THR A 7 1.40 -4.66 15.13
N ALA A 8 1.15 -3.66 14.29
CA ALA A 8 1.77 -3.57 12.98
C ALA A 8 3.29 -3.33 13.12
N PRO A 9 4.10 -3.90 12.22
CA PRO A 9 5.54 -3.61 12.20
C PRO A 9 5.79 -2.12 11.93
N SER A 10 6.76 -1.55 12.59
CA SER A 10 7.22 -0.20 12.26
C SER A 10 8.21 -0.27 11.08
N PHE A 11 8.40 0.84 10.41
CA PHE A 11 9.40 0.95 9.35
C PHE A 11 9.87 2.40 9.20
N THR A 12 11.02 2.55 8.58
CA THR A 12 11.53 3.81 8.05
C THR A 12 12.13 3.52 6.69
N LEU A 13 11.58 4.13 5.64
CA LEU A 13 11.99 3.89 4.26
C LEU A 13 12.18 5.21 3.51
N PRO A 14 13.11 5.25 2.55
CA PRO A 14 13.31 6.45 1.74
C PRO A 14 12.25 6.59 0.66
N ASP A 15 11.88 7.83 0.37
CA ASP A 15 11.08 8.17 -0.80
C ASP A 15 11.96 8.37 -2.04
N THR A 16 11.34 8.81 -3.14
CA THR A 16 12.04 8.98 -4.41
C THR A 16 13.05 10.14 -4.42
N GLU A 17 13.01 11.01 -3.42
CA GLU A 17 13.98 12.11 -3.24
C GLU A 17 15.00 11.82 -2.14
N GLY A 18 14.98 10.62 -1.57
CA GLY A 18 15.91 10.21 -0.52
C GLY A 18 15.53 10.66 0.87
N LEU A 19 14.33 11.20 1.07
CA LEU A 19 13.81 11.56 2.38
C LEU A 19 13.20 10.35 3.06
N ASP A 20 13.58 10.11 4.31
CA ASP A 20 13.04 8.99 5.08
C ASP A 20 11.65 9.31 5.62
N HIS A 21 10.76 8.31 5.56
CA HIS A 21 9.43 8.35 6.13
C HIS A 21 9.26 7.18 7.09
N SER A 22 8.85 7.48 8.31
CA SER A 22 8.54 6.46 9.32
C SER A 22 7.04 6.26 9.43
N LEU A 23 6.63 5.04 9.77
CA LEU A 23 5.21 4.74 9.96
C LEU A 23 4.62 5.60 11.08
N GLU A 24 3.60 6.37 10.73
CA GLU A 24 2.74 7.10 11.67
C GLU A 24 1.33 6.57 11.53
N THR A 25 0.61 6.45 12.65
CA THR A 25 -0.72 5.84 12.67
C THR A 25 -1.79 6.86 13.06
N PRO A 26 -3.05 6.69 12.61
CA PRO A 26 -3.54 5.59 11.76
C PRO A 26 -3.00 5.66 10.33
N ALA A 27 -2.87 4.52 9.68
CA ALA A 27 -2.19 4.44 8.39
C ALA A 27 -2.82 3.46 7.42
N VAL A 28 -2.57 3.72 6.14
CA VAL A 28 -2.81 2.76 5.06
C VAL A 28 -1.47 2.50 4.38
N VAL A 29 -1.05 1.25 4.37
CA VAL A 29 0.19 0.83 3.71
C VAL A 29 -0.19 -0.01 2.50
N VAL A 30 0.27 0.42 1.32
CA VAL A 30 0.00 -0.26 0.05
C VAL A 30 1.31 -0.70 -0.56
N PHE A 31 1.53 -2.01 -0.66
CA PHE A 31 2.64 -2.53 -1.45
C PHE A 31 2.24 -2.48 -2.91
N THR A 32 3.05 -1.86 -3.74
CA THR A 32 2.73 -1.58 -5.14
C THR A 32 3.98 -1.64 -6.01
N CYS A 33 3.83 -1.45 -7.31
CA CYS A 33 4.97 -1.44 -8.24
C CYS A 33 4.63 -0.66 -9.51
N ASN A 34 5.62 -0.54 -10.41
CA ASN A 34 5.50 0.29 -11.60
C ASN A 34 5.01 -0.46 -12.84
N HIS A 35 5.06 -1.79 -12.85
CA HIS A 35 4.81 -2.56 -14.07
C HIS A 35 3.64 -3.55 -13.97
N CYS A 36 3.05 -3.72 -12.79
CA CYS A 36 1.95 -4.65 -12.60
C CYS A 36 0.63 -4.06 -13.09
N PRO A 37 -0.10 -4.72 -14.01
CA PRO A 37 -1.39 -4.22 -14.48
C PRO A 37 -2.41 -3.97 -13.37
N TYR A 38 -2.42 -4.80 -12.35
CA TYR A 38 -3.30 -4.64 -11.18
C TYR A 38 -2.95 -3.37 -10.39
N ALA A 39 -1.66 -3.19 -10.08
CA ALA A 39 -1.19 -2.04 -9.33
C ALA A 39 -1.47 -0.73 -10.10
N LEU A 40 -1.24 -0.74 -11.41
CA LEU A 40 -1.49 0.43 -12.25
C LEU A 40 -2.99 0.74 -12.36
N ALA A 41 -3.83 -0.28 -12.52
CA ALA A 41 -5.29 -0.09 -12.62
C ALA A 41 -5.89 0.46 -11.33
N TRP A 42 -5.41 0.01 -10.17
CA TRP A 42 -5.92 0.48 -8.88
C TRP A 42 -5.29 1.79 -8.38
N HIS A 43 -4.21 2.24 -9.02
CA HIS A 43 -3.47 3.41 -8.51
C HIS A 43 -4.36 4.64 -8.30
N ASP A 44 -5.18 5.00 -9.29
CA ASP A 44 -6.02 6.19 -9.20
C ASP A 44 -7.07 6.08 -8.09
N ARG A 45 -7.62 4.88 -7.88
CA ARG A 45 -8.58 4.63 -6.79
C ARG A 45 -7.92 4.76 -5.43
N LEU A 46 -6.69 4.27 -5.29
CA LEU A 46 -5.91 4.39 -4.05
C LEU A 46 -5.51 5.84 -3.79
N ALA A 47 -5.10 6.55 -4.83
CA ALA A 47 -4.76 7.98 -4.72
C ALA A 47 -6.00 8.82 -4.33
N ALA A 48 -7.16 8.51 -4.91
CA ALA A 48 -8.42 9.17 -4.55
C ALA A 48 -8.78 8.90 -3.08
N ALA A 49 -8.61 7.67 -2.61
CA ALA A 49 -8.84 7.34 -1.20
C ALA A 49 -7.89 8.14 -0.29
N ALA A 50 -6.62 8.28 -0.67
CA ALA A 50 -5.67 9.08 0.11
C ALA A 50 -6.09 10.53 0.24
N ARG A 51 -6.66 11.12 -0.81
CA ARG A 51 -7.18 12.49 -0.78
C ARG A 51 -8.44 12.63 0.06
N ASP A 52 -9.31 11.62 0.02
CA ASP A 52 -10.59 11.63 0.73
C ASP A 52 -10.45 11.31 2.23
N TYR A 53 -9.33 10.69 2.62
CA TYR A 53 -9.07 10.30 4.01
C TYR A 53 -7.76 10.92 4.53
N PRO A 54 -7.70 12.27 4.63
CA PRO A 54 -6.49 12.96 5.09
C PRO A 54 -6.15 12.72 6.56
N ASP A 55 -7.07 12.13 7.30
CA ASP A 55 -6.88 11.71 8.69
C ASP A 55 -6.07 10.41 8.83
N PHE A 56 -5.80 9.72 7.72
CA PHE A 56 -4.92 8.54 7.68
C PHE A 56 -3.63 8.87 6.93
N HIS A 57 -2.52 8.33 7.42
CA HIS A 57 -1.22 8.41 6.73
C HIS A 57 -1.12 7.32 5.69
N PHE A 58 -1.10 7.68 4.42
CA PHE A 58 -0.96 6.72 3.32
C PHE A 58 0.50 6.57 2.91
N TYR A 59 0.92 5.34 2.65
CA TYR A 59 2.26 4.99 2.16
C TYR A 59 2.14 4.01 1.01
N ALA A 60 2.76 4.33 -0.13
CA ALA A 60 2.94 3.38 -1.22
C ALA A 60 4.36 2.86 -1.16
N ILE A 61 4.54 1.54 -1.11
CA ILE A 61 5.86 0.90 -0.94
C ILE A 61 6.11 -0.06 -2.09
N ASN A 62 7.26 0.09 -2.75
CA ASN A 62 7.69 -0.82 -3.81
C ASN A 62 8.79 -1.75 -3.30
N PRO A 63 8.50 -3.05 -3.11
CA PRO A 63 9.46 -4.02 -2.60
C PRO A 63 10.13 -4.85 -3.69
N ASN A 64 9.76 -4.69 -4.97
CA ASN A 64 10.21 -5.60 -6.01
C ASN A 64 11.73 -5.58 -6.22
N ASP A 65 12.29 -6.73 -6.58
CA ASP A 65 13.69 -6.88 -6.93
C ASP A 65 14.03 -6.02 -8.17
N ALA A 66 14.69 -4.90 -7.94
CA ALA A 66 15.00 -3.93 -8.99
C ALA A 66 16.15 -4.36 -9.90
N GLU A 67 16.96 -5.32 -9.47
CA GLU A 67 18.04 -5.83 -10.33
C GLU A 67 17.47 -6.65 -11.49
N ARG A 68 16.51 -7.50 -11.20
CA ARG A 68 15.83 -8.29 -12.24
C ARG A 68 14.71 -7.54 -12.92
N TYR A 69 14.13 -6.56 -12.24
CA TYR A 69 13.01 -5.76 -12.74
C TYR A 69 13.34 -4.27 -12.65
N PRO A 70 14.21 -3.75 -13.56
CA PRO A 70 14.70 -2.35 -13.49
C PRO A 70 13.58 -1.31 -13.57
N ARG A 71 12.40 -1.67 -14.07
CA ARG A 71 11.23 -0.79 -14.08
C ARG A 71 10.73 -0.46 -12.68
N ASP A 72 11.18 -1.18 -11.66
CA ASP A 72 10.86 -0.96 -10.25
C ASP A 72 12.03 -0.42 -9.44
N SER A 73 13.07 0.09 -10.10
CA SER A 73 14.18 0.74 -9.42
C SER A 73 13.76 2.07 -8.80
N LEU A 74 14.55 2.55 -7.85
CA LEU A 74 14.30 3.86 -7.22
C LEU A 74 14.28 4.98 -8.26
N GLU A 75 15.17 4.92 -9.26
CA GLU A 75 15.18 5.88 -10.36
C GLU A 75 13.89 5.82 -11.18
N ALA A 76 13.41 4.63 -11.52
CA ALA A 76 12.15 4.46 -12.25
C ALA A 76 10.94 4.93 -11.43
N MET A 77 10.94 4.71 -10.13
CA MET A 77 9.92 5.23 -9.21
C MET A 77 9.91 6.77 -9.25
N ARG A 78 11.08 7.39 -9.17
CA ARG A 78 11.22 8.84 -9.22
C ARG A 78 10.70 9.41 -10.54
N GLU A 79 11.08 8.82 -11.66
CA GLU A 79 10.60 9.23 -12.98
C GLU A 79 9.07 9.14 -13.08
N ARG A 80 8.48 8.10 -12.52
CA ARG A 80 7.04 7.93 -12.51
C ARG A 80 6.35 9.01 -11.68
N VAL A 81 6.84 9.31 -10.48
CA VAL A 81 6.27 10.36 -9.63
C VAL A 81 6.37 11.72 -10.31
N GLU A 82 7.50 12.03 -10.94
CA GLU A 82 7.68 13.28 -11.68
C GLU A 82 6.73 13.39 -12.87
N ARG A 83 6.57 12.30 -13.62
CA ARG A 83 5.70 12.26 -14.80
C ARG A 83 4.22 12.38 -14.45
N GLU A 84 3.77 11.67 -13.42
CA GLU A 84 2.37 11.67 -13.01
C GLU A 84 1.99 12.91 -12.22
N GLY A 85 2.90 13.43 -11.42
CA GLY A 85 2.65 14.58 -10.54
C GLY A 85 1.63 14.25 -9.43
N ASP A 86 1.49 15.14 -8.47
CA ASP A 86 0.42 15.13 -7.45
C ASP A 86 0.13 13.77 -6.77
N TRP A 87 1.16 12.99 -6.47
CA TRP A 87 0.99 11.82 -5.63
C TRP A 87 0.57 12.26 -4.21
N PRO A 88 -0.59 11.85 -3.71
CA PRO A 88 -1.07 12.27 -2.39
C PRO A 88 -0.40 11.54 -1.23
N MET A 89 0.47 10.58 -1.52
CA MET A 89 1.23 9.82 -0.54
C MET A 89 2.69 9.65 -1.02
N PRO A 90 3.63 9.47 -0.07
CA PRO A 90 5.00 9.17 -0.46
C PRO A 90 5.11 7.79 -1.12
N TYR A 91 5.96 7.70 -2.12
CA TYR A 91 6.32 6.44 -2.78
C TYR A 91 7.67 5.99 -2.24
N LEU A 92 7.68 4.89 -1.49
CA LEU A 92 8.82 4.44 -0.71
C LEU A 92 9.47 3.20 -1.31
N ARG A 93 10.79 3.10 -1.15
CA ARG A 93 11.56 1.96 -1.64
C ARG A 93 11.90 1.01 -0.50
N ASP A 94 11.45 -0.25 -0.58
CA ASP A 94 11.81 -1.33 0.33
C ASP A 94 12.87 -2.22 -0.33
N GLU A 95 14.10 -1.70 -0.41
CA GLU A 95 15.19 -2.36 -1.15
C GLU A 95 15.55 -3.72 -0.58
N SER A 96 15.58 -3.86 0.74
CA SER A 96 15.90 -5.14 1.39
C SER A 96 14.75 -6.14 1.33
N GLN A 97 13.53 -5.66 1.06
CA GLN A 97 12.29 -6.44 1.11
C GLN A 97 11.87 -6.86 2.53
N ASP A 98 12.55 -6.34 3.55
CA ASP A 98 12.27 -6.71 4.94
C ASP A 98 10.89 -6.23 5.38
N VAL A 99 10.48 -5.02 4.98
CA VAL A 99 9.17 -4.47 5.35
C VAL A 99 8.05 -5.32 4.75
N ALA A 100 8.15 -5.65 3.45
CA ALA A 100 7.17 -6.51 2.80
C ALA A 100 7.07 -7.89 3.50
N ARG A 101 8.21 -8.46 3.89
CA ARG A 101 8.23 -9.76 4.56
C ARG A 101 7.56 -9.73 5.93
N VAL A 102 7.87 -8.73 6.77
CA VAL A 102 7.29 -8.66 8.12
C VAL A 102 5.80 -8.35 8.10
N PHE A 103 5.32 -7.61 7.11
CA PHE A 103 3.88 -7.42 6.90
C PHE A 103 3.20 -8.69 6.37
N GLY A 104 3.95 -9.57 5.73
CA GLY A 104 3.38 -10.73 5.06
C GLY A 104 2.75 -10.36 3.72
N ALA A 105 3.26 -9.32 3.07
CA ALA A 105 2.78 -8.91 1.76
C ALA A 105 3.05 -9.99 0.71
N MET A 106 2.11 -10.21 -0.18
CA MET A 106 2.16 -11.29 -1.18
C MET A 106 2.07 -10.79 -2.61
N THR A 107 1.31 -9.71 -2.83
CA THR A 107 0.99 -9.22 -4.17
C THR A 107 1.22 -7.72 -4.27
N THR A 108 1.18 -7.21 -5.49
CA THR A 108 1.05 -5.78 -5.77
C THR A 108 -0.23 -5.55 -6.60
N PRO A 109 -1.21 -4.75 -6.10
CA PRO A 109 -1.17 -4.15 -4.77
C PRO A 109 -1.53 -5.15 -3.65
N ASP A 110 -1.09 -4.84 -2.43
CA ASP A 110 -1.53 -5.51 -1.23
C ASP A 110 -1.73 -4.43 -0.16
N VAL A 111 -2.94 -4.33 0.40
CA VAL A 111 -3.35 -3.21 1.26
C VAL A 111 -3.41 -3.63 2.71
N PHE A 112 -2.86 -2.78 3.59
CA PHE A 112 -2.89 -2.97 5.04
C PHE A 112 -3.39 -1.69 5.70
N VAL A 113 -4.40 -1.80 6.57
CA VAL A 113 -4.93 -0.66 7.32
C VAL A 113 -4.61 -0.83 8.80
N ILE A 114 -4.02 0.20 9.39
CA ILE A 114 -3.54 0.21 10.77
C ILE A 114 -4.30 1.30 11.53
N ASP A 115 -4.86 0.96 12.69
CA ASP A 115 -5.62 1.91 13.48
C ASP A 115 -4.72 2.86 14.29
N ALA A 116 -5.34 3.78 15.02
CA ALA A 116 -4.62 4.77 15.81
C ALA A 116 -3.78 4.17 16.95
N ASP A 117 -4.11 2.95 17.38
CA ASP A 117 -3.37 2.21 18.40
C ASP A 117 -2.23 1.38 17.80
N GLY A 118 -2.04 1.44 16.48
CA GLY A 118 -0.98 0.72 15.79
C GLY A 118 -1.30 -0.73 15.49
N ARG A 119 -2.57 -1.12 15.52
CA ARG A 119 -2.99 -2.51 15.26
C ARG A 119 -3.49 -2.68 13.84
N LEU A 120 -3.15 -3.81 13.23
CA LEU A 120 -3.64 -4.17 11.89
C LEU A 120 -5.14 -4.50 11.95
N ARG A 121 -5.94 -3.79 11.15
CA ARG A 121 -7.39 -3.94 11.16
C ARG A 121 -7.97 -4.39 9.82
N TYR A 122 -7.23 -4.25 8.75
CA TYR A 122 -7.62 -4.74 7.43
C TYR A 122 -6.40 -5.18 6.64
N ARG A 123 -6.55 -6.26 5.87
CA ARG A 123 -5.58 -6.64 4.84
C ARG A 123 -6.27 -7.26 3.63
N GLY A 124 -5.75 -6.99 2.44
CA GLY A 124 -6.25 -7.59 1.21
C GLY A 124 -6.24 -6.63 0.04
N ALA A 125 -7.20 -6.83 -0.87
CA ALA A 125 -7.35 -6.02 -2.08
C ALA A 125 -8.10 -4.71 -1.80
N PRO A 126 -7.94 -3.68 -2.66
CA PRO A 126 -8.71 -2.44 -2.52
C PRO A 126 -10.21 -2.61 -2.72
N ASP A 127 -10.59 -3.44 -3.68
CA ASP A 127 -11.96 -3.79 -4.05
C ASP A 127 -11.93 -5.12 -4.83
N PRO A 128 -13.10 -5.68 -5.20
CA PRO A 128 -13.11 -7.02 -5.83
C PRO A 128 -12.62 -7.07 -7.28
N ASP A 129 -12.53 -5.94 -8.02
CA ASP A 129 -12.22 -6.02 -9.45
C ASP A 129 -11.51 -4.76 -9.98
N HIS A 130 -10.23 -4.89 -10.27
CA HIS A 130 -9.42 -3.81 -10.82
C HIS A 130 -9.88 -3.36 -12.22
N GLN A 131 -10.62 -4.19 -12.94
CA GLN A 131 -11.08 -3.90 -14.29
C GLN A 131 -12.45 -3.21 -14.33
N ASP A 132 -13.21 -3.23 -13.25
CA ASP A 132 -14.51 -2.59 -13.16
C ASP A 132 -14.36 -1.10 -12.83
N PRO A 133 -14.59 -0.19 -13.81
CA PRO A 133 -14.39 1.25 -13.58
C PRO A 133 -15.46 1.87 -12.67
N SER A 134 -16.54 1.15 -12.35
CA SER A 134 -17.57 1.64 -11.43
C SER A 134 -17.16 1.49 -9.98
N LEU A 135 -16.12 0.71 -9.68
CA LEU A 135 -15.62 0.50 -8.33
C LEU A 135 -14.61 1.58 -7.93
N ASP A 136 -14.51 1.84 -6.62
CA ASP A 136 -13.68 2.90 -6.09
C ASP A 136 -13.02 2.50 -4.75
N ALA A 137 -12.35 1.36 -4.74
CA ALA A 137 -11.66 0.82 -3.56
C ALA A 137 -12.60 0.65 -2.35
N GLU A 138 -13.79 0.10 -2.56
CA GLU A 138 -14.84 0.02 -1.54
C GLU A 138 -14.42 -0.78 -0.32
N TRP A 139 -13.67 -1.86 -0.47
CA TRP A 139 -13.20 -2.63 0.68
C TRP A 139 -12.26 -1.82 1.57
N LEU A 140 -11.36 -1.05 0.96
CA LEU A 140 -10.50 -0.14 1.69
C LEU A 140 -11.32 0.97 2.36
N ARG A 141 -12.21 1.64 1.60
CA ARG A 141 -13.01 2.75 2.11
C ARG A 141 -13.92 2.32 3.25
N ASP A 142 -14.53 1.13 3.15
CA ASP A 142 -15.37 0.57 4.22
C ASP A 142 -14.56 0.37 5.50
N ALA A 143 -13.33 -0.15 5.40
CA ALA A 143 -12.45 -0.31 6.55
C ALA A 143 -12.14 1.05 7.20
N LEU A 144 -11.80 2.06 6.39
CA LEU A 144 -11.50 3.40 6.89
C LEU A 144 -12.72 4.04 7.56
N ASN A 145 -13.90 3.87 6.98
CA ASN A 145 -15.14 4.39 7.55
C ASN A 145 -15.49 3.72 8.89
N CYS A 146 -15.27 2.40 9.00
CA CYS A 146 -15.44 1.70 10.28
C CYS A 146 -14.52 2.28 11.36
N LEU A 147 -13.25 2.51 11.03
CA LEU A 147 -12.29 3.08 11.99
C LEU A 147 -12.64 4.52 12.37
N ARG A 148 -13.12 5.33 11.43
CA ARG A 148 -13.60 6.69 11.73
C ARG A 148 -14.76 6.69 12.71
N ALA A 149 -15.64 5.68 12.61
CA ALA A 149 -16.80 5.52 13.49
C ALA A 149 -16.47 4.81 14.81
N ALA A 150 -15.18 4.47 15.06
CA ALA A 150 -14.73 3.68 16.18
C ALA A 150 -15.42 2.33 16.27
N GLU A 151 -15.70 1.72 15.12
CA GLU A 151 -16.33 0.41 14.98
C GLU A 151 -15.32 -0.62 14.48
N ASP A 152 -15.61 -1.90 14.74
CA ASP A 152 -14.85 -2.99 14.16
C ASP A 152 -15.03 -3.01 12.64
N VAL A 153 -13.96 -3.38 11.92
CA VAL A 153 -14.03 -3.53 10.47
C VAL A 153 -14.86 -4.76 10.13
N ALA A 154 -15.98 -4.55 9.42
CA ALA A 154 -16.92 -5.62 9.10
C ALA A 154 -16.30 -6.71 8.22
N ARG A 155 -15.39 -6.32 7.29
CA ARG A 155 -14.65 -7.23 6.44
C ARG A 155 -13.16 -6.99 6.68
N PRO A 156 -12.57 -7.62 7.72
CA PRO A 156 -11.18 -7.32 8.08
C PRO A 156 -10.17 -7.93 7.14
N GLU A 157 -10.55 -8.90 6.33
CA GLU A 157 -9.62 -9.63 5.47
C GLU A 157 -10.29 -10.01 4.17
N THR A 158 -9.58 -9.79 3.05
CA THR A 158 -9.94 -10.28 1.72
C THR A 158 -8.72 -10.96 1.12
N ASP A 159 -8.93 -11.78 0.10
CA ASP A 159 -7.80 -12.38 -0.61
C ASP A 159 -7.02 -11.27 -1.33
N PRO A 160 -5.68 -11.30 -1.28
CA PRO A 160 -4.87 -10.39 -2.08
C PRO A 160 -5.07 -10.71 -3.57
N ILE A 161 -5.26 -9.66 -4.36
CA ILE A 161 -5.47 -9.77 -5.81
C ILE A 161 -4.41 -8.94 -6.50
N GLY A 162 -3.55 -9.57 -7.30
CA GLY A 162 -2.49 -8.87 -8.00
C GLY A 162 -1.39 -9.78 -8.49
N CYS A 163 -0.34 -9.17 -9.03
CA CYS A 163 0.87 -9.90 -9.41
C CYS A 163 1.67 -10.25 -8.15
N SER A 164 2.34 -11.38 -8.16
CA SER A 164 3.23 -11.73 -7.04
C SER A 164 4.36 -10.71 -6.88
N ILE A 165 4.76 -10.45 -5.63
CA ILE A 165 5.95 -9.66 -5.35
C ILE A 165 7.17 -10.37 -5.94
N LYS A 166 8.06 -9.59 -6.56
CA LYS A 166 9.28 -10.13 -7.18
C LYS A 166 10.39 -10.18 -6.14
N TRP A 167 10.47 -11.31 -5.46
CA TRP A 167 11.46 -11.51 -4.40
C TRP A 167 12.87 -11.72 -4.95
N LYS A 168 13.86 -11.20 -4.24
CA LYS A 168 15.28 -11.49 -4.51
C LYS A 168 15.56 -12.97 -4.31
N GLN A 169 16.41 -13.49 -5.14
CA GLN A 169 16.86 -14.89 -5.04
C GLN A 169 18.15 -15.00 -4.24
#